data_67167fea6278f3efa351d4a3018ff32e
#
_entry.id   67167fea6278f3efa351d4a3018ff32e
#
_cell.length_a   1.000
_cell.length_b   1.000
_cell.length_c   1.000
_cell.angle_alpha   90.00
_cell.angle_beta   90.00
_cell.angle_gamma   90.00
#
_symmetry.space_group_name_H-M   'P 1'
#
loop_
_entity.id
_entity.type
_entity.pdbx_description
1 polymer ?
#
loop_
_entity_poly.entity_id
_entity_poly.type
_entity_poly.pdbx_seq_one_letter_code
_entity_poly.pdbx_strand_id
1 'polypeptide(L)' 'IRDSPPPTEDEIIASADAKKSQLRASADAEIEWRQDAVDVGIATEAESVALSEWKKYRVLLMRVDTSSPEWPTPPAEQAS' A
#
# COMPACT_ATOMS: atom_id res chain seq x y z
N ILE A 1 10.82 -32.86 11.36
CA ILE A 1 10.60 -32.60 10.85
C ILE A 1 9.78 -32.36 10.26
N ARG A 2 9.35 -31.97 9.99
CA ARG A 2 8.59 -31.78 9.35
C ARG A 2 8.70 -30.85 8.48
N ASP A 3 8.86 -31.01 7.53
CA ASP A 3 8.90 -30.11 6.45
C ASP A 3 7.51 -29.88 5.99
N SER A 4 7.08 -28.64 6.05
CA SER A 4 5.86 -28.24 5.42
C SER A 4 6.07 -28.30 3.91
N PRO A 5 5.10 -28.77 3.13
CA PRO A 5 5.21 -28.68 1.68
C PRO A 5 5.29 -27.21 1.26
N PRO A 6 5.95 -26.92 0.13
CA PRO A 6 5.97 -25.54 -0.34
C PRO A 6 4.54 -25.07 -0.64
N PRO A 7 4.27 -23.75 -0.50
CA PRO A 7 2.93 -23.25 -0.79
C PRO A 7 2.56 -23.47 -2.25
N THR A 8 1.30 -23.78 -2.47
CA THR A 8 0.77 -23.94 -3.82
C THR A 8 0.65 -22.55 -4.47
N GLU A 9 0.47 -22.51 -5.78
CA GLU A 9 0.25 -21.26 -6.48
C GLU A 9 -0.98 -20.54 -5.93
N ASP A 10 -2.07 -21.27 -5.64
CA ASP A 10 -3.26 -20.68 -5.06
C ASP A 10 -3.01 -20.08 -3.70
N GLU A 11 -2.17 -20.71 -2.89
CA GLU A 11 -1.81 -20.20 -1.57
C GLU A 11 -0.95 -18.94 -1.69
N ILE A 12 -0.05 -18.91 -2.66
CA ILE A 12 0.78 -17.75 -2.93
C ILE A 12 -0.08 -16.55 -3.34
N ILE A 13 -1.02 -16.79 -4.24
CA ILE A 13 -1.93 -15.75 -4.71
C ILE A 13 -2.83 -15.26 -3.57
N ALA A 14 -3.36 -16.17 -2.76
CA ALA A 14 -4.20 -15.79 -1.62
C ALA A 14 -3.44 -14.95 -0.61
N SER A 15 -2.19 -15.30 -0.34
CA SER A 15 -1.33 -14.53 0.57
C SER A 15 -1.04 -13.15 0.01
N ALA A 16 -0.77 -13.07 -1.28
CA ALA A 16 -0.49 -11.80 -1.95
C ALA A 16 -1.75 -10.93 -2.00
N ASP A 17 -2.91 -11.52 -2.23
CA ASP A 17 -4.18 -10.78 -2.19
C ASP A 17 -4.45 -10.21 -0.81
N ALA A 18 -4.20 -10.98 0.24
CA ALA A 18 -4.37 -10.53 1.62
C ALA A 18 -3.41 -9.38 1.93
N LYS A 19 -2.16 -9.50 1.52
CA LYS A 19 -1.17 -8.45 1.71
C LYS A 19 -1.57 -7.17 0.96
N LYS A 20 -2.01 -7.31 -0.28
CA LYS A 20 -2.45 -6.19 -1.11
C LYS A 20 -3.61 -5.44 -0.44
N SER A 21 -4.62 -6.17 0.06
CA SER A 21 -5.74 -5.58 0.78
C SER A 21 -5.30 -4.83 2.04
N GLN A 22 -4.37 -5.42 2.78
CA GLN A 22 -3.86 -4.85 4.01
C GLN A 22 -3.08 -3.55 3.74
N LEU A 23 -2.22 -3.58 2.73
CA LEU A 23 -1.44 -2.42 2.32
C LEU A 23 -2.36 -1.31 1.78
N ARG A 24 -3.40 -1.69 1.05
CA ARG A 24 -4.38 -0.74 0.55
C ARG A 24 -5.12 -0.05 1.69
N ALA A 25 -5.55 -0.81 2.69
CA ALA A 25 -6.23 -0.24 3.85
C ALA A 25 -5.34 0.77 4.57
N SER A 26 -4.05 0.46 4.71
CA SER A 26 -3.07 1.37 5.31
C SER A 26 -2.92 2.64 4.48
N ALA A 27 -2.80 2.49 3.16
CA ALA A 27 -2.67 3.63 2.26
C ALA A 27 -3.94 4.50 2.30
N ASP A 28 -5.12 3.88 2.31
CA ASP A 28 -6.38 4.60 2.38
C ASP A 28 -6.46 5.46 3.65
N ALA A 29 -6.03 4.91 4.78
CA ALA A 29 -6.02 5.63 6.05
C ALA A 29 -5.09 6.84 6.00
N GLU A 30 -3.89 6.67 5.42
CA GLU A 30 -2.93 7.76 5.29
C GLU A 30 -3.39 8.84 4.34
N ILE A 31 -4.15 8.46 3.31
CA ILE A 31 -4.70 9.40 2.35
C ILE A 31 -5.89 10.16 2.96
N GLU A 32 -6.75 9.45 3.67
CA GLU A 32 -8.01 10.00 4.16
C GLU A 32 -7.83 11.25 5.02
N TRP A 33 -6.99 11.15 6.07
CA TRP A 33 -6.83 12.31 6.95
C TRP A 33 -6.10 13.47 6.28
N ARG A 34 -5.16 13.17 5.38
CA ARG A 34 -4.44 14.21 4.65
C ARG A 34 -5.35 14.89 3.63
N GLN A 35 -6.22 14.10 2.99
CA GLN A 35 -7.20 14.66 2.07
C GLN A 35 -8.16 15.59 2.82
N ASP A 36 -8.58 15.19 4.02
CA ASP A 36 -9.41 16.04 4.86
C ASP A 36 -8.72 17.35 5.18
N ALA A 37 -7.43 17.30 5.51
CA ALA A 37 -6.67 18.52 5.80
C ALA A 37 -6.64 19.47 4.60
N VAL A 38 -6.47 18.91 3.40
CA VAL A 38 -6.50 19.71 2.17
C VAL A 38 -7.89 20.30 1.95
N ASP A 39 -8.93 19.49 2.14
CA ASP A 39 -10.31 19.89 1.89
C ASP A 39 -10.76 21.03 2.78
N VAL A 40 -10.29 21.06 4.04
CA VAL A 40 -10.63 22.14 4.96
C VAL A 40 -9.61 23.27 4.97
N GLY A 41 -8.58 23.18 4.13
CA GLY A 41 -7.64 24.27 3.90
C GLY A 41 -6.57 24.47 4.96
N ILE A 42 -6.24 23.43 5.73
CA ILE A 42 -5.21 23.53 6.77
C ILE A 42 -4.04 22.56 6.57
N ALA A 43 -3.97 21.93 5.40
CA ALA A 43 -2.86 21.01 5.11
C ALA A 43 -1.54 21.78 5.07
N THR A 44 -0.52 21.21 5.71
CA THR A 44 0.84 21.72 5.56
C THR A 44 1.37 21.31 4.19
N GLU A 45 2.46 21.96 3.76
CA GLU A 45 3.10 21.57 2.51
C GLU A 45 3.57 20.13 2.55
N ALA A 46 4.13 19.71 3.68
CA ALA A 46 4.57 18.33 3.87
C ALA A 46 3.40 17.34 3.74
N GLU A 47 2.24 17.71 4.30
CA GLU A 47 1.04 16.88 4.21
C GLU A 47 0.54 16.77 2.78
N SER A 48 0.57 17.85 2.03
CA SER A 48 0.16 17.87 0.63
C SER A 48 1.07 17.01 -0.24
N VAL A 49 2.36 17.10 -0.03
CA VAL A 49 3.35 16.28 -0.74
C VAL A 49 3.15 14.81 -0.39
N ALA A 50 3.00 14.50 0.90
CA ALA A 50 2.78 13.13 1.34
C ALA A 50 1.49 12.56 0.77
N LEU A 51 0.43 13.37 0.69
CA LEU A 51 -0.83 12.95 0.10
C LEU A 51 -0.63 12.48 -1.35
N SER A 52 0.10 13.25 -2.15
CA SER A 52 0.39 12.87 -3.53
C SER A 52 1.18 11.59 -3.61
N GLU A 53 2.17 11.42 -2.73
CA GLU A 53 3.00 10.21 -2.69
C GLU A 53 2.18 8.98 -2.30
N TRP A 54 1.28 9.11 -1.32
CA TRP A 54 0.42 8.00 -0.92
C TRP A 54 -0.57 7.62 -2.00
N LYS A 55 -1.10 8.60 -2.73
CA LYS A 55 -2.01 8.34 -3.86
C LYS A 55 -1.28 7.59 -4.97
N LYS A 56 -0.06 8.00 -5.26
CA LYS A 56 0.78 7.35 -6.25
C LYS A 56 1.07 5.89 -5.84
N TYR A 57 1.44 5.71 -4.58
CA TYR A 57 1.67 4.38 -4.02
C TYR A 57 0.42 3.50 -4.17
N ARG A 58 -0.74 4.05 -3.85
CA ARG A 58 -2.00 3.30 -3.95
C ARG A 58 -2.29 2.86 -5.38
N VAL A 59 -2.04 3.72 -6.36
CA VAL A 59 -2.21 3.36 -7.77
C VAL A 59 -1.27 2.23 -8.16
N LEU A 60 0.00 2.35 -7.76
CA LEU A 60 1.00 1.31 -8.06
C LEU A 60 0.61 -0.01 -7.39
N LEU A 61 0.10 0.07 -6.17
CA LEU A 61 -0.36 -1.11 -5.43
C LEU A 61 -1.51 -1.80 -6.15
N MET A 62 -2.44 -1.03 -6.71
CA MET A 62 -3.57 -1.60 -7.44
C MET A 62 -3.15 -2.31 -8.72
N ARG A 63 -1.97 -1.98 -9.23
CA ARG A 63 -1.41 -2.60 -10.43
C ARG A 63 -0.58 -3.84 -10.14
N VAL A 64 -0.37 -4.17 -8.86
CA VAL A 64 0.39 -5.36 -8.49
C VAL A 64 -0.35 -6.62 -8.95
N ASP A 65 0.38 -7.48 -9.65
CA ASP A 65 -0.11 -8.79 -10.09
C ASP A 65 0.17 -9.77 -8.97
N THR A 66 -0.88 -10.28 -8.32
CA THR A 66 -0.71 -11.17 -7.17
C THR A 66 -0.19 -12.54 -7.52
N SER A 67 -0.17 -12.90 -8.80
CA SER A 67 0.46 -14.14 -9.23
C SER A 67 1.98 -14.01 -9.36
N SER A 68 2.48 -12.76 -9.45
CA SER A 68 3.90 -12.46 -9.52
C SER A 68 4.13 -11.09 -8.87
N PRO A 69 3.94 -10.98 -7.55
CA PRO A 69 3.89 -9.67 -6.91
C PRO A 69 5.24 -8.98 -6.85
N GLU A 70 5.23 -7.70 -7.20
CA GLU A 70 6.36 -6.80 -7.01
C GLU A 70 5.82 -5.60 -6.23
N TRP A 71 6.13 -5.56 -4.95
CA TRP A 71 5.53 -4.60 -4.05
C TRP A 71 6.19 -3.23 -4.16
N PRO A 72 5.41 -2.16 -4.38
CA PRO A 72 5.98 -0.81 -4.37
C PRO A 72 6.42 -0.41 -2.96
N THR A 73 7.38 0.49 -2.87
CA THR A 73 7.87 0.98 -1.58
C THR A 73 6.93 2.05 -1.06
N PRO A 74 6.38 1.90 0.16
CA PRO A 74 5.50 2.93 0.71
C PRO A 74 6.25 4.23 1.00
N PRO A 75 5.54 5.38 0.92
CA PRO A 75 6.17 6.68 1.17
C PRO A 75 6.83 6.80 2.54
N ALA A 76 6.27 6.15 3.56
CA ALA A 76 6.86 6.18 4.90
C ALA A 76 8.27 5.61 4.93
N GLU A 77 8.55 4.59 4.11
CA GLU A 77 9.89 4.02 4.01
C GLU A 77 10.81 4.87 3.14
N GLN A 78 10.24 5.54 2.15
CA GLN A 78 11.00 6.42 1.26
C GLN A 78 11.47 7.67 1.99
N ALA A 79 10.76 8.08 3.02
CA ALA A 79 11.06 9.31 3.76
C ALA A 79 12.20 9.17 4.76
N SER A 80 12.65 7.96 5.01
CA SER A 80 13.73 7.72 5.97
C SER A 80 15.11 8.06 5.46
#